data_9ce391bcef89cbdd1d43450d916fdff2
#
_entry.id   9ce391bcef89cbdd1d43450d916fdff2
#
_cell.length_a   1.000
_cell.length_b   1.000
_cell.length_c   1.000
_cell.angle_alpha   90.00
_cell.angle_beta   90.00
_cell.angle_gamma   90.00
#
_symmetry.space_group_name_H-M   'P 1'
#
loop_
_entity.id
_entity.type
_entity.pdbx_description
1 polymer ?
#
loop_
_entity_poly.entity_id
_entity_poly.type
_entity_poly.pdbx_seq_one_letter_code
_entity_poly.pdbx_strand_id
1 'polypeptide(L)'
;MTFDAAKTSAAQKRAAKQQRLKARERFVRARKAEKGFQRQLLQVAKQVGSIVKGFAPEGVVNDLSQLTNALSRYSDLIRPWAKAVSATMTAEVGQRDEQAWTSMGRELGRNLRQEIENAPTGQVMQLLMAEQVDLITSLPTKAAQRVHHLTIEALSDSTRASEIAKEIQRTEQVTASRAKLIARTETSRAVGAMTQSRAEYIGSPGYIWRTAGDSDVREIHKHLEGHIIAWDDPPVAGENGERAHAGMIYNCRCYMEPLVPDIID
;
A
#
# COMPACT_ATOMS: atom_id res chain seq x y z
N MET A 1 -1.78 -9.99 39.94
CA MET A 1 -2.51 -11.23 39.60
C MET A 1 -1.86 -11.81 38.34
N THR A 2 -1.10 -12.87 38.51
CA THR A 2 -0.42 -13.61 37.43
C THR A 2 -1.47 -14.39 36.67
N PHE A 3 -1.71 -13.99 35.39
CA PHE A 3 -2.52 -14.79 34.47
C PHE A 3 -1.76 -16.07 34.17
N ASP A 4 -2.26 -17.16 34.73
CA ASP A 4 -1.79 -18.51 34.49
C ASP A 4 -2.03 -18.89 33.03
N ALA A 5 -0.98 -19.19 32.28
CA ALA A 5 -1.00 -19.63 30.90
C ALA A 5 -1.50 -21.08 30.80
N ALA A 6 -2.68 -21.35 31.40
CA ALA A 6 -3.30 -22.64 31.46
C ALA A 6 -3.82 -23.09 30.10
N LYS A 7 -3.19 -24.12 29.57
CA LYS A 7 -3.69 -25.16 28.65
C LYS A 7 -4.91 -24.77 27.78
N THR A 8 -4.63 -23.92 26.76
CA THR A 8 -5.61 -23.67 25.68
C THR A 8 -6.05 -25.02 25.11
N SER A 9 -7.34 -25.34 25.19
CA SER A 9 -7.87 -26.60 24.69
C SER A 9 -7.59 -26.76 23.18
N ALA A 10 -7.52 -28.00 22.70
CA ALA A 10 -7.33 -28.26 21.25
C ALA A 10 -8.41 -27.59 20.40
N ALA A 11 -9.62 -27.40 20.92
CA ALA A 11 -10.71 -26.69 20.29
C ALA A 11 -10.43 -25.18 20.16
N GLN A 12 -9.91 -24.54 21.21
CA GLN A 12 -9.51 -23.12 21.18
C GLN A 12 -8.36 -22.87 20.22
N LYS A 13 -7.37 -23.76 20.16
CA LYS A 13 -6.26 -23.69 19.18
C LYS A 13 -6.76 -23.84 17.75
N ARG A 14 -7.73 -24.73 17.50
CA ARG A 14 -8.37 -24.91 16.18
C ARG A 14 -9.18 -23.67 15.78
N ALA A 15 -9.96 -23.12 16.70
CA ALA A 15 -10.74 -21.90 16.47
C ALA A 15 -9.84 -20.70 16.14
N ALA A 16 -8.79 -20.48 16.94
CA ALA A 16 -7.80 -19.42 16.69
C ALA A 16 -7.08 -19.59 15.33
N LYS A 17 -6.72 -20.83 14.97
CA LYS A 17 -6.12 -21.13 13.67
C LYS A 17 -7.09 -20.83 12.51
N GLN A 18 -8.35 -21.17 12.66
CA GLN A 18 -9.38 -20.94 11.65
C GLN A 18 -9.69 -19.45 11.49
N GLN A 19 -9.75 -18.70 12.58
CA GLN A 19 -9.91 -17.25 12.58
C GLN A 19 -8.71 -16.57 11.89
N ARG A 20 -7.49 -17.01 12.19
CA ARG A 20 -6.26 -16.52 11.54
C ARG A 20 -6.24 -16.81 10.03
N LEU A 21 -6.72 -17.98 9.60
CA LEU A 21 -6.84 -18.31 8.17
C LEU A 21 -7.86 -17.41 7.47
N LYS A 22 -8.98 -17.09 8.08
CA LYS A 22 -10.01 -16.20 7.54
C LYS A 22 -9.52 -14.75 7.45
N ALA A 23 -8.82 -14.26 8.47
CA ALA A 23 -8.18 -12.93 8.43
C ALA A 23 -7.12 -12.86 7.31
N ARG A 24 -6.33 -13.92 7.14
CA ARG A 24 -5.35 -14.04 6.04
C ARG A 24 -6.03 -14.08 4.67
N GLU A 25 -7.21 -14.69 4.54
CA GLU A 25 -7.95 -14.75 3.27
C GLU A 25 -8.38 -13.36 2.79
N ARG A 26 -8.72 -12.44 3.68
CA ARG A 26 -8.99 -11.02 3.36
C ARG A 26 -7.75 -10.35 2.77
N PHE A 27 -6.59 -10.60 3.38
CA PHE A 27 -5.32 -10.08 2.89
C PHE A 27 -4.92 -10.67 1.52
N VAL A 28 -5.17 -11.95 1.27
CA VAL A 28 -4.94 -12.60 -0.05
C VAL A 28 -5.83 -11.97 -1.12
N ARG A 29 -7.05 -11.59 -0.79
CA ARG A 29 -7.94 -10.86 -1.71
C ARG A 29 -7.40 -9.47 -2.06
N ALA A 30 -6.83 -8.75 -1.11
CA ALA A 30 -6.16 -7.47 -1.37
C ALA A 30 -4.96 -7.60 -2.33
N ARG A 31 -4.22 -8.71 -2.28
CA ARG A 31 -3.15 -9.00 -3.26
C ARG A 31 -3.63 -9.02 -4.72
N LYS A 32 -4.87 -9.37 -4.97
CA LYS A 32 -5.44 -9.36 -6.33
C LYS A 32 -5.65 -7.94 -6.83
N ALA A 33 -6.16 -7.05 -5.97
CA ALA A 33 -6.25 -5.61 -6.25
C ALA A 33 -4.86 -4.99 -6.43
N GLU A 34 -3.91 -5.31 -5.54
CA GLU A 34 -2.51 -4.87 -5.66
C GLU A 34 -1.91 -5.23 -7.01
N LYS A 35 -2.03 -6.49 -7.46
CA LYS A 35 -1.51 -6.93 -8.75
C LYS A 35 -2.20 -6.24 -9.93
N GLY A 36 -3.50 -5.97 -9.83
CA GLY A 36 -4.24 -5.20 -10.83
C GLY A 36 -3.71 -3.78 -10.93
N PHE A 37 -3.63 -3.09 -9.82
CA PHE A 37 -3.11 -1.74 -9.71
C PHE A 37 -1.65 -1.65 -10.16
N GLN A 38 -0.79 -2.58 -9.71
CA GLN A 38 0.60 -2.68 -10.13
C GLN A 38 0.75 -2.76 -11.65
N ARG A 39 -0.06 -3.59 -12.33
CA ARG A 39 0.00 -3.70 -13.79
C ARG A 39 -0.29 -2.38 -14.48
N GLN A 40 -1.24 -1.61 -13.98
CA GLN A 40 -1.55 -0.28 -14.50
C GLN A 40 -0.37 0.68 -14.32
N LEU A 41 0.21 0.73 -13.13
CA LEU A 41 1.35 1.61 -12.84
C LEU A 41 2.63 1.25 -13.62
N LEU A 42 2.82 -0.03 -13.93
CA LEU A 42 3.94 -0.47 -14.80
C LEU A 42 3.83 0.05 -16.24
N GLN A 43 2.62 0.37 -16.73
CA GLN A 43 2.47 1.03 -18.03
C GLN A 43 3.08 2.45 -18.01
N VAL A 44 2.92 3.17 -16.89
CA VAL A 44 3.57 4.49 -16.71
C VAL A 44 5.09 4.34 -16.75
N ALA A 45 5.64 3.35 -16.04
CA ALA A 45 7.09 3.12 -16.04
C ALA A 45 7.62 2.80 -17.44
N LYS A 46 6.90 1.97 -18.20
CA LYS A 46 7.25 1.64 -19.60
C LYS A 46 7.23 2.89 -20.48
N GLN A 47 6.21 3.74 -20.35
CA GLN A 47 6.12 4.98 -21.13
C GLN A 47 7.22 5.97 -20.75
N VAL A 48 7.55 6.10 -19.47
CA VAL A 48 8.71 6.86 -18.99
C VAL A 48 10.00 6.36 -19.63
N GLY A 49 10.21 5.04 -19.67
CA GLY A 49 11.36 4.42 -20.33
C GLY A 49 11.43 4.76 -21.81
N SER A 50 10.29 4.72 -22.51
CA SER A 50 10.20 5.09 -23.94
C SER A 50 10.56 6.57 -24.18
N ILE A 51 10.07 7.47 -23.32
CA ILE A 51 10.40 8.91 -23.41
C ILE A 51 11.90 9.10 -23.18
N VAL A 52 12.46 8.55 -22.11
CA VAL A 52 13.89 8.67 -21.80
C VAL A 52 14.74 8.12 -22.93
N LYS A 53 14.40 6.96 -23.48
CA LYS A 53 15.13 6.35 -24.60
C LYS A 53 15.07 7.19 -25.88
N GLY A 54 13.95 7.88 -26.13
CA GLY A 54 13.82 8.78 -27.27
C GLY A 54 14.76 9.99 -27.22
N PHE A 55 15.05 10.51 -26.02
CA PHE A 55 15.95 11.66 -25.83
C PHE A 55 17.40 11.26 -25.44
N ALA A 56 17.60 10.02 -25.01
CA ALA A 56 18.89 9.48 -24.57
C ALA A 56 19.08 8.03 -25.07
N PRO A 57 19.16 7.76 -26.38
CA PRO A 57 19.17 6.41 -26.94
C PRO A 57 20.34 5.54 -26.43
N GLU A 58 21.48 6.14 -26.20
CA GLU A 58 22.69 5.47 -25.65
C GLU A 58 22.99 5.89 -24.20
N GLY A 59 22.01 6.49 -23.52
CA GLY A 59 22.18 7.02 -22.17
C GLY A 59 22.86 8.42 -22.15
N VAL A 60 23.16 8.98 -23.31
CA VAL A 60 23.65 10.36 -23.46
C VAL A 60 22.45 11.25 -23.78
N VAL A 61 22.18 12.21 -22.92
CA VAL A 61 21.02 13.12 -23.06
C VAL A 61 21.38 14.23 -24.05
N ASN A 62 20.69 14.25 -25.18
CA ASN A 62 20.92 15.24 -26.24
C ASN A 62 20.37 16.63 -25.86
N ASP A 63 19.19 16.66 -25.24
CA ASP A 63 18.54 17.89 -24.77
C ASP A 63 17.80 17.61 -23.46
N LEU A 64 18.43 17.99 -22.36
CA LEU A 64 17.91 17.79 -21.01
C LEU A 64 16.62 18.58 -20.77
N SER A 65 16.51 19.78 -21.33
CA SER A 65 15.34 20.63 -21.16
C SER A 65 14.12 20.02 -21.86
N GLN A 66 14.28 19.55 -23.08
CA GLN A 66 13.18 18.88 -23.81
C GLN A 66 12.78 17.57 -23.15
N LEU A 67 13.72 16.77 -22.67
CA LEU A 67 13.41 15.53 -21.94
C LEU A 67 12.63 15.80 -20.66
N THR A 68 13.08 16.72 -19.83
CA THR A 68 12.40 17.07 -18.57
C THR A 68 11.00 17.66 -18.84
N ASN A 69 10.85 18.49 -19.86
CA ASN A 69 9.55 19.03 -20.31
C ASN A 69 8.62 17.91 -20.81
N ALA A 70 9.13 16.94 -21.58
CA ALA A 70 8.33 15.83 -22.08
C ALA A 70 7.80 14.96 -20.93
N LEU A 71 8.63 14.65 -19.93
CA LEU A 71 8.22 13.90 -18.74
C LEU A 71 7.24 14.68 -17.86
N SER A 72 7.41 16.00 -17.71
CA SER A 72 6.46 16.85 -16.99
C SER A 72 5.10 16.88 -17.68
N ARG A 73 5.07 17.12 -18.99
CA ARG A 73 3.82 17.06 -19.78
C ARG A 73 3.14 15.69 -19.67
N TYR A 74 3.91 14.61 -19.68
CA TYR A 74 3.37 13.27 -19.50
C TYR A 74 2.74 13.10 -18.11
N SER A 75 3.36 13.64 -17.06
CA SER A 75 2.78 13.67 -15.71
C SER A 75 1.40 14.32 -15.67
N ASP A 76 1.24 15.46 -16.36
CA ASP A 76 -0.03 16.17 -16.43
C ASP A 76 -1.08 15.40 -17.26
N LEU A 77 -0.66 14.86 -18.40
CA LEU A 77 -1.54 14.09 -19.30
C LEU A 77 -2.13 12.83 -18.64
N ILE A 78 -1.39 12.16 -17.77
CA ILE A 78 -1.88 10.93 -17.12
C ILE A 78 -2.78 11.21 -15.92
N ARG A 79 -2.92 12.45 -15.43
CA ARG A 79 -3.69 12.76 -14.22
C ARG A 79 -5.16 12.27 -14.28
N PRO A 80 -5.94 12.46 -15.37
CA PRO A 80 -7.29 11.89 -15.46
C PRO A 80 -7.29 10.35 -15.41
N TRP A 81 -6.35 9.72 -16.08
CA TRP A 81 -6.17 8.27 -16.04
C TRP A 81 -5.78 7.79 -14.62
N ALA A 82 -4.87 8.49 -13.95
CA ALA A 82 -4.47 8.18 -12.58
C ALA A 82 -5.68 8.22 -11.63
N LYS A 83 -6.58 9.21 -11.79
CA LYS A 83 -7.85 9.28 -11.05
C LYS A 83 -8.71 8.04 -11.28
N ALA A 84 -8.89 7.62 -12.53
CA ALA A 84 -9.69 6.45 -12.86
C ALA A 84 -9.10 5.14 -12.31
N VAL A 85 -7.79 4.98 -12.40
CA VAL A 85 -7.07 3.81 -11.88
C VAL A 85 -7.11 3.76 -10.35
N SER A 86 -6.93 4.88 -9.67
CA SER A 86 -7.06 4.98 -8.22
C SER A 86 -8.49 4.67 -7.76
N ALA A 87 -9.50 5.24 -8.42
CA ALA A 87 -10.90 4.98 -8.13
C ALA A 87 -11.25 3.49 -8.26
N THR A 88 -10.77 2.84 -9.33
CA THR A 88 -10.99 1.40 -9.56
C THR A 88 -10.38 0.55 -8.45
N MET A 89 -9.12 0.80 -8.10
CA MET A 89 -8.43 0.06 -7.03
C MET A 89 -9.12 0.26 -5.68
N THR A 90 -9.43 1.50 -5.34
CA THR A 90 -10.05 1.84 -4.04
C THR A 90 -11.46 1.26 -3.93
N ALA A 91 -12.26 1.30 -5.00
CA ALA A 91 -13.59 0.68 -5.05
C ALA A 91 -13.49 -0.86 -4.91
N GLU A 92 -12.54 -1.50 -5.58
CA GLU A 92 -12.31 -2.95 -5.48
C GLU A 92 -11.93 -3.36 -4.05
N VAL A 93 -11.09 -2.58 -3.38
CA VAL A 93 -10.73 -2.82 -1.96
C VAL A 93 -11.96 -2.61 -1.07
N GLY A 94 -12.71 -1.52 -1.25
CA GLY A 94 -13.91 -1.22 -0.47
C GLY A 94 -14.99 -2.30 -0.56
N GLN A 95 -15.26 -2.80 -1.76
CA GLN A 95 -16.21 -3.89 -1.97
C GLN A 95 -15.77 -5.19 -1.28
N ARG A 96 -14.48 -5.49 -1.30
CA ARG A 96 -13.93 -6.67 -0.63
C ARG A 96 -13.94 -6.55 0.88
N ASP A 97 -13.62 -5.36 1.40
CA ASP A 97 -13.71 -5.08 2.83
C ASP A 97 -15.15 -5.25 3.33
N GLU A 98 -16.13 -4.69 2.63
CA GLU A 98 -17.57 -4.87 2.93
C GLU A 98 -17.98 -6.35 2.96
N GLN A 99 -17.57 -7.13 1.96
CA GLN A 99 -17.81 -8.57 1.93
C GLN A 99 -17.18 -9.31 3.12
N ALA A 100 -15.99 -8.90 3.51
CA ALA A 100 -15.28 -9.47 4.66
C ALA A 100 -16.04 -9.18 5.97
N TRP A 101 -16.52 -7.95 6.17
CA TRP A 101 -17.31 -7.56 7.33
C TRP A 101 -18.67 -8.28 7.35
N THR A 102 -19.37 -8.38 6.23
CA THR A 102 -20.62 -9.13 6.10
C THR A 102 -20.43 -10.60 6.47
N SER A 103 -19.34 -11.22 6.02
CA SER A 103 -19.00 -12.60 6.36
C SER A 103 -18.72 -12.75 7.86
N MET A 104 -18.00 -11.81 8.45
CA MET A 104 -17.70 -11.80 9.88
C MET A 104 -18.96 -11.62 10.73
N GLY A 105 -19.86 -10.72 10.35
CA GLY A 105 -21.15 -10.54 11.04
C GLY A 105 -21.97 -11.82 11.06
N ARG A 106 -22.05 -12.54 9.94
CA ARG A 106 -22.75 -13.85 9.88
C ARG A 106 -22.13 -14.90 10.80
N GLU A 107 -20.80 -14.96 10.87
CA GLU A 107 -20.09 -15.90 11.74
C GLU A 107 -20.31 -15.62 13.22
N LEU A 108 -20.47 -14.35 13.57
CA LEU A 108 -20.78 -13.91 14.94
C LEU A 108 -22.27 -13.96 15.27
N GLY A 109 -23.13 -14.43 14.32
CA GLY A 109 -24.59 -14.43 14.47
C GLY A 109 -25.21 -13.04 14.52
N ARG A 110 -24.51 -12.01 13.98
CA ARG A 110 -24.90 -10.60 14.06
C ARG A 110 -25.19 -10.03 12.68
N ASN A 111 -26.23 -9.19 12.59
CA ASN A 111 -26.49 -8.42 11.39
C ASN A 111 -25.83 -7.04 11.50
N LEU A 112 -24.63 -6.90 10.93
CA LEU A 112 -23.87 -5.64 10.87
C LEU A 112 -24.16 -4.84 9.60
N ARG A 113 -25.29 -5.09 8.94
CA ARG A 113 -25.55 -4.52 7.62
C ARG A 113 -25.66 -2.99 7.65
N GLN A 114 -26.41 -2.44 8.60
CA GLN A 114 -26.59 -0.98 8.70
C GLN A 114 -25.28 -0.29 9.06
N GLU A 115 -24.50 -0.86 9.97
CA GLU A 115 -23.21 -0.33 10.38
C GLU A 115 -22.20 -0.37 9.23
N ILE A 116 -22.19 -1.44 8.43
CA ILE A 116 -21.34 -1.57 7.26
C ILE A 116 -21.70 -0.53 6.19
N GLU A 117 -23.00 -0.33 5.93
CA GLU A 117 -23.49 0.62 4.93
C GLU A 117 -23.28 2.08 5.37
N ASN A 118 -23.40 2.40 6.67
CA ASN A 118 -23.31 3.75 7.20
C ASN A 118 -21.90 4.18 7.62
N ALA A 119 -20.93 3.28 7.67
CA ALA A 119 -19.55 3.64 8.01
C ALA A 119 -18.98 4.68 7.01
N PRO A 120 -18.19 5.68 7.48
CA PRO A 120 -17.73 6.81 6.65
C PRO A 120 -16.60 6.43 5.67
N THR A 121 -16.67 5.25 5.09
CA THR A 121 -15.66 4.72 4.14
C THR A 121 -15.56 5.53 2.85
N GLY A 122 -16.64 6.22 2.44
CA GLY A 122 -16.63 7.07 1.26
C GLY A 122 -15.68 8.26 1.37
N GLN A 123 -15.59 8.89 2.54
CA GLN A 123 -14.64 9.97 2.80
C GLN A 123 -13.20 9.45 2.80
N VAL A 124 -12.96 8.30 3.44
CA VAL A 124 -11.65 7.63 3.44
C VAL A 124 -11.22 7.30 2.01
N MET A 125 -12.11 6.80 1.17
CA MET A 125 -11.85 6.53 -0.24
C MET A 125 -11.41 7.79 -1.00
N GLN A 126 -12.07 8.92 -0.80
CA GLN A 126 -11.73 10.17 -1.47
C GLN A 126 -10.33 10.67 -1.09
N LEU A 127 -9.98 10.62 0.20
CA LEU A 127 -8.65 11.02 0.67
C LEU A 127 -7.55 10.13 0.07
N LEU A 128 -7.73 8.82 0.13
CA LEU A 128 -6.79 7.86 -0.44
C LEU A 128 -6.60 8.05 -1.95
N MET A 129 -7.68 8.29 -2.68
CA MET A 129 -7.61 8.53 -4.13
C MET A 129 -6.82 9.77 -4.47
N ALA A 130 -6.96 10.86 -3.71
CA ALA A 130 -6.21 12.09 -3.93
C ALA A 130 -4.70 11.85 -3.77
N GLU A 131 -4.28 11.22 -2.67
CA GLU A 131 -2.88 10.86 -2.42
C GLU A 131 -2.31 9.94 -3.50
N GLN A 132 -3.08 8.95 -3.94
CA GLN A 132 -2.66 8.00 -4.97
C GLN A 132 -2.45 8.66 -6.32
N VAL A 133 -3.30 9.60 -6.71
CA VAL A 133 -3.14 10.37 -7.95
C VAL A 133 -1.80 11.11 -7.94
N ASP A 134 -1.46 11.76 -6.85
CA ASP A 134 -0.20 12.50 -6.74
C ASP A 134 1.02 11.56 -6.75
N LEU A 135 0.94 10.40 -6.11
CA LEU A 135 1.97 9.38 -6.17
C LEU A 135 2.17 8.83 -7.60
N ILE A 136 1.08 8.56 -8.33
CA ILE A 136 1.14 8.06 -9.72
C ILE A 136 1.76 9.11 -10.64
N THR A 137 1.29 10.35 -10.57
CA THR A 137 1.80 11.45 -11.40
C THR A 137 3.23 11.85 -11.02
N SER A 138 3.69 11.51 -9.81
CA SER A 138 5.10 11.70 -9.41
C SER A 138 6.06 10.75 -10.13
N LEU A 139 5.61 9.66 -10.73
CA LEU A 139 6.50 8.70 -11.41
C LEU A 139 7.30 9.35 -12.55
N PRO A 140 6.68 10.03 -13.54
CA PRO A 140 7.43 10.75 -14.57
C PRO A 140 8.27 11.89 -14.01
N THR A 141 7.75 12.65 -13.04
CA THR A 141 8.48 13.78 -12.43
C THR A 141 9.75 13.33 -11.71
N LYS A 142 9.68 12.23 -10.96
CA LYS A 142 10.85 11.65 -10.29
C LYS A 142 11.86 11.06 -11.29
N ALA A 143 11.39 10.52 -12.40
CA ALA A 143 12.26 10.10 -13.50
C ALA A 143 13.00 11.30 -14.11
N ALA A 144 12.31 12.41 -14.36
CA ALA A 144 12.91 13.65 -14.82
C ALA A 144 14.01 14.17 -13.87
N GLN A 145 13.71 14.23 -12.56
CA GLN A 145 14.68 14.62 -11.52
C GLN A 145 15.91 13.71 -11.50
N ARG A 146 15.69 12.38 -11.61
CA ARG A 146 16.79 11.42 -11.68
C ARG A 146 17.68 11.65 -12.88
N VAL A 147 17.11 11.76 -14.09
CA VAL A 147 17.90 11.97 -15.32
C VAL A 147 18.61 13.30 -15.27
N HIS A 148 17.96 14.36 -14.80
CA HIS A 148 18.60 15.67 -14.61
C HIS A 148 19.83 15.56 -13.70
N HIS A 149 19.69 14.93 -12.52
CA HIS A 149 20.79 14.77 -11.58
C HIS A 149 21.97 13.99 -12.20
N LEU A 150 21.69 12.86 -12.82
CA LEU A 150 22.69 12.02 -13.48
C LEU A 150 23.40 12.76 -14.64
N THR A 151 22.67 13.58 -15.40
CA THR A 151 23.27 14.37 -16.49
C THR A 151 24.22 15.43 -15.95
N ILE A 152 23.86 16.13 -14.87
CA ILE A 152 24.75 17.10 -14.22
C ILE A 152 25.99 16.41 -13.65
N GLU A 153 25.83 15.23 -13.03
CA GLU A 153 26.95 14.42 -12.53
C GLU A 153 27.92 14.03 -13.67
N ALA A 154 27.39 13.61 -14.83
CA ALA A 154 28.21 13.27 -15.99
C ALA A 154 29.00 14.48 -16.56
N LEU A 155 28.43 15.68 -16.48
CA LEU A 155 29.11 16.91 -16.91
C LEU A 155 30.18 17.34 -15.94
N SER A 156 30.03 17.04 -14.65
CA SER A 156 31.03 17.39 -13.62
C SER A 156 32.18 16.38 -13.51
N ASP A 157 31.92 15.10 -13.83
CA ASP A 157 32.92 14.02 -13.80
C ASP A 157 32.83 13.16 -15.07
N SER A 158 33.62 13.55 -16.07
CA SER A 158 33.66 12.86 -17.37
C SER A 158 34.23 11.43 -17.27
N THR A 159 34.99 11.10 -16.21
CA THR A 159 35.57 9.76 -16.02
C THR A 159 34.51 8.70 -15.75
N ARG A 160 33.33 9.09 -15.20
CA ARG A 160 32.18 8.23 -14.90
C ARG A 160 31.07 8.27 -15.96
N ALA A 161 31.27 9.03 -17.06
CA ALA A 161 30.22 9.27 -18.05
C ALA A 161 29.57 7.95 -18.60
N SER A 162 30.38 6.90 -18.86
CA SER A 162 29.88 5.63 -19.36
C SER A 162 29.04 4.85 -18.32
N GLU A 163 29.36 4.97 -17.04
CA GLU A 163 28.57 4.37 -15.95
C GLU A 163 27.27 5.12 -15.77
N ILE A 164 27.33 6.43 -15.80
CA ILE A 164 26.16 7.31 -15.69
C ILE A 164 25.20 7.11 -16.87
N ALA A 165 25.70 6.91 -18.09
CA ALA A 165 24.88 6.57 -19.24
C ALA A 165 24.07 5.27 -19.00
N LYS A 166 24.68 4.23 -18.43
CA LYS A 166 23.99 3.00 -18.04
C LYS A 166 22.92 3.27 -16.99
N GLU A 167 23.20 4.13 -16.01
CA GLU A 167 22.22 4.49 -14.98
C GLU A 167 21.03 5.28 -15.57
N ILE A 168 21.25 6.14 -16.55
CA ILE A 168 20.17 6.82 -17.28
C ILE A 168 19.29 5.79 -18.02
N GLN A 169 19.88 4.82 -18.70
CA GLN A 169 19.16 3.73 -19.37
C GLN A 169 18.31 2.89 -18.39
N ARG A 170 18.74 2.76 -17.14
CA ARG A 170 18.00 2.04 -16.07
C ARG A 170 16.81 2.82 -15.49
N THR A 171 16.52 4.02 -15.97
CA THR A 171 15.43 4.85 -15.43
C THR A 171 14.06 4.17 -15.52
N GLU A 172 13.80 3.37 -16.56
CA GLU A 172 12.58 2.55 -16.65
C GLU A 172 12.47 1.56 -15.49
N GLN A 173 13.55 0.79 -15.23
CA GLN A 173 13.56 -0.22 -14.16
C GLN A 173 13.42 0.41 -12.76
N VAL A 174 14.06 1.55 -12.54
CA VAL A 174 13.92 2.30 -11.28
C VAL A 174 12.49 2.80 -11.11
N THR A 175 11.90 3.34 -12.18
CA THR A 175 10.49 3.78 -12.18
C THR A 175 9.54 2.60 -11.98
N ALA A 176 9.79 1.44 -12.60
CA ALA A 176 9.01 0.23 -12.41
C ALA A 176 9.07 -0.30 -10.96
N SER A 177 10.25 -0.25 -10.34
CA SER A 177 10.42 -0.63 -8.93
C SER A 177 9.62 0.29 -8.01
N ARG A 178 9.66 1.60 -8.25
CA ARG A 178 8.84 2.58 -7.53
C ARG A 178 7.34 2.36 -7.76
N ALA A 179 6.91 2.06 -8.98
CA ALA A 179 5.52 1.75 -9.31
C ALA A 179 4.99 0.52 -8.54
N LYS A 180 5.79 -0.55 -8.47
CA LYS A 180 5.46 -1.75 -7.68
C LYS A 180 5.29 -1.43 -6.20
N LEU A 181 6.16 -0.58 -5.69
CA LEU A 181 6.17 -0.17 -4.30
C LEU A 181 4.94 0.69 -3.94
N ILE A 182 4.59 1.68 -4.80
CA ILE A 182 3.36 2.47 -4.67
C ILE A 182 2.15 1.52 -4.67
N ALA A 183 2.05 0.61 -5.63
CA ALA A 183 0.93 -0.31 -5.70
C ALA A 183 0.76 -1.14 -4.42
N ARG A 184 1.85 -1.68 -3.87
CA ARG A 184 1.82 -2.45 -2.62
C ARG A 184 1.43 -1.61 -1.42
N THR A 185 2.08 -0.47 -1.24
CA THR A 185 1.85 0.40 -0.09
C THR A 185 0.43 0.95 -0.09
N GLU A 186 -0.03 1.48 -1.23
CA GLU A 186 -1.33 2.13 -1.31
C GLU A 186 -2.50 1.13 -1.24
N THR A 187 -2.34 -0.07 -1.79
CA THR A 187 -3.36 -1.11 -1.60
C THR A 187 -3.45 -1.54 -0.14
N SER A 188 -2.32 -1.70 0.55
CA SER A 188 -2.29 -2.06 1.97
C SER A 188 -2.89 -0.96 2.83
N ARG A 189 -2.55 0.31 2.58
CA ARG A 189 -3.13 1.47 3.26
C ARG A 189 -4.65 1.57 3.05
N ALA A 190 -5.12 1.33 1.82
CA ALA A 190 -6.54 1.34 1.53
C ALA A 190 -7.30 0.26 2.33
N VAL A 191 -6.78 -0.96 2.38
CA VAL A 191 -7.36 -2.04 3.21
C VAL A 191 -7.39 -1.63 4.67
N GLY A 192 -6.26 -1.18 5.23
CA GLY A 192 -6.17 -0.78 6.64
C GLY A 192 -7.13 0.35 6.99
N ALA A 193 -7.15 1.42 6.20
CA ALA A 193 -7.99 2.59 6.45
C ALA A 193 -9.50 2.27 6.38
N MET A 194 -9.93 1.43 5.44
CA MET A 194 -11.33 1.01 5.36
C MET A 194 -11.72 0.09 6.51
N THR A 195 -10.85 -0.87 6.84
CA THR A 195 -11.07 -1.77 7.98
C THR A 195 -11.16 -0.98 9.28
N GLN A 196 -10.27 -0.01 9.50
CA GLN A 196 -10.28 0.88 10.67
C GLN A 196 -11.58 1.69 10.73
N SER A 197 -11.95 2.37 9.63
CA SER A 197 -13.16 3.19 9.56
C SER A 197 -14.43 2.40 9.94
N ARG A 198 -14.57 1.17 9.48
CA ARG A 198 -15.71 0.31 9.85
C ARG A 198 -15.62 -0.18 11.29
N ALA A 199 -14.42 -0.55 11.74
CA ALA A 199 -14.19 -1.02 13.10
C ALA A 199 -14.52 0.06 14.14
N GLU A 200 -14.02 1.27 13.93
CA GLU A 200 -14.32 2.41 14.82
C GLU A 200 -15.82 2.75 14.82
N TYR A 201 -16.49 2.68 13.67
CA TYR A 201 -17.91 2.97 13.55
C TYR A 201 -18.78 2.00 14.37
N ILE A 202 -18.38 0.73 14.48
CA ILE A 202 -19.09 -0.27 15.33
C ILE A 202 -18.63 -0.25 16.79
N GLY A 203 -17.80 0.72 17.18
CA GLY A 203 -17.30 0.84 18.55
C GLY A 203 -16.17 -0.15 18.90
N SER A 204 -15.44 -0.67 17.92
CA SER A 204 -14.26 -1.51 18.17
C SER A 204 -13.19 -0.73 18.96
N PRO A 205 -12.65 -1.28 20.06
CA PRO A 205 -11.60 -0.61 20.84
C PRO A 205 -10.22 -0.69 20.19
N GLY A 206 -10.03 -1.57 19.20
CA GLY A 206 -8.73 -1.82 18.60
C GLY A 206 -8.72 -3.08 17.73
N TYR A 207 -7.54 -3.57 17.46
CA TYR A 207 -7.34 -4.74 16.61
C TYR A 207 -6.14 -5.58 17.08
N ILE A 208 -6.07 -6.83 16.62
CA ILE A 208 -4.91 -7.68 16.77
C ILE A 208 -3.98 -7.45 15.57
N TRP A 209 -2.71 -7.09 15.82
CA TRP A 209 -1.70 -6.98 14.79
C TRP A 209 -1.41 -8.33 14.16
N ARG A 210 -1.48 -8.43 12.84
CA ARG A 210 -1.16 -9.64 12.08
C ARG A 210 -0.11 -9.37 11.02
N THR A 211 0.91 -10.20 10.98
CA THR A 211 1.95 -10.14 9.95
C THR A 211 1.58 -10.99 8.73
N ALA A 212 2.25 -10.72 7.60
CA ALA A 212 2.13 -11.54 6.40
C ALA A 212 2.65 -12.99 6.62
N GLY A 213 3.47 -13.21 7.64
CA GLY A 213 3.98 -14.52 8.05
C GLY A 213 5.05 -15.10 7.13
N ASP A 214 5.71 -14.27 6.32
CA ASP A 214 6.82 -14.64 5.45
C ASP A 214 8.16 -14.05 5.94
N SER A 215 9.26 -14.40 5.23
CA SER A 215 10.62 -13.98 5.58
C SER A 215 10.86 -12.48 5.47
N ASP A 216 10.04 -11.76 4.69
CA ASP A 216 10.23 -10.32 4.44
C ASP A 216 9.58 -9.43 5.52
N VAL A 217 9.00 -10.03 6.56
CA VAL A 217 8.43 -9.28 7.69
C VAL A 217 9.57 -8.70 8.54
N ARG A 218 9.54 -7.38 8.76
CA ARG A 218 10.51 -6.68 9.61
C ARG A 218 10.50 -7.24 11.03
N GLU A 219 11.65 -7.28 11.71
CA GLU A 219 11.74 -7.79 13.09
C GLU A 219 10.79 -7.05 14.04
N ILE A 220 10.73 -5.72 13.95
CA ILE A 220 9.81 -4.91 14.76
C ILE A 220 8.34 -5.33 14.54
N HIS A 221 7.95 -5.72 13.32
CA HIS A 221 6.60 -6.21 13.05
C HIS A 221 6.37 -7.64 13.54
N LYS A 222 7.41 -8.48 13.55
CA LYS A 222 7.31 -9.84 14.14
C LYS A 222 7.02 -9.77 15.63
N HIS A 223 7.62 -8.82 16.36
CA HIS A 223 7.33 -8.59 17.77
C HIS A 223 5.91 -8.12 18.03
N LEU A 224 5.31 -7.40 17.08
CA LEU A 224 3.91 -6.95 17.18
C LEU A 224 2.88 -8.04 16.85
N GLU A 225 3.29 -9.16 16.25
CA GLU A 225 2.37 -10.26 15.90
C GLU A 225 1.54 -10.72 17.10
N GLY A 226 0.23 -10.63 17.00
CA GLY A 226 -0.70 -11.06 18.05
C GLY A 226 -0.96 -10.04 19.15
N HIS A 227 -0.27 -8.89 19.15
CA HIS A 227 -0.55 -7.83 20.12
C HIS A 227 -1.86 -7.12 19.79
N ILE A 228 -2.58 -6.73 20.84
CA ILE A 228 -3.76 -5.87 20.75
C ILE A 228 -3.28 -4.43 20.69
N ILE A 229 -3.73 -3.71 19.68
CA ILE A 229 -3.40 -2.31 19.41
C ILE A 229 -4.69 -1.49 19.47
N ALA A 230 -4.71 -0.43 20.27
CA ALA A 230 -5.80 0.53 20.28
C ALA A 230 -5.78 1.41 19.03
N TRP A 231 -6.96 1.89 18.58
CA TRP A 231 -7.03 2.75 17.39
C TRP A 231 -6.39 4.12 17.58
N ASP A 232 -6.38 4.63 18.80
CA ASP A 232 -5.83 5.94 19.16
C ASP A 232 -4.35 5.89 19.56
N ASP A 233 -3.75 4.67 19.69
CA ASP A 233 -2.35 4.51 20.07
C ASP A 233 -1.59 3.56 19.13
N PRO A 234 -1.31 3.99 17.87
CA PRO A 234 -0.53 3.18 16.94
C PRO A 234 0.87 2.90 17.49
N PRO A 235 1.40 1.67 17.37
CA PRO A 235 2.72 1.31 17.88
C PRO A 235 3.84 1.91 17.04
N VAL A 236 5.06 1.92 17.57
CA VAL A 236 6.25 2.15 16.77
C VAL A 236 6.40 0.98 15.78
N ALA A 237 6.34 1.31 14.48
CA ALA A 237 6.35 0.34 13.38
C ALA A 237 7.43 0.65 12.33
N GLY A 238 8.04 1.82 12.37
CA GLY A 238 9.15 2.23 11.49
C GLY A 238 10.50 2.16 12.18
N GLU A 239 11.55 2.02 11.38
CA GLU A 239 12.94 1.89 11.87
C GLU A 239 13.46 3.19 12.52
N ASN A 240 12.89 4.34 12.16
CA ASN A 240 13.25 5.64 12.72
C ASN A 240 12.26 6.08 13.82
N GLY A 241 11.49 5.16 14.38
CA GLY A 241 10.52 5.46 15.43
C GLY A 241 9.14 5.94 14.92
N GLU A 242 8.87 5.80 13.63
CA GLU A 242 7.56 6.16 13.07
C GLU A 242 6.46 5.29 13.68
N ARG A 243 5.39 5.93 14.15
CA ARG A 243 4.20 5.26 14.68
C ARG A 243 3.19 5.05 13.56
N ALA A 244 2.71 3.81 13.39
CA ALA A 244 1.73 3.50 12.37
C ALA A 244 0.97 2.20 12.71
N HIS A 245 -0.26 2.11 12.24
CA HIS A 245 -1.04 0.88 12.28
C HIS A 245 -0.55 -0.17 11.27
N ALA A 246 -0.97 -1.42 11.46
CA ALA A 246 -0.61 -2.52 10.58
C ALA A 246 -1.01 -2.24 9.13
N GLY A 247 -0.07 -2.40 8.19
CA GLY A 247 -0.31 -2.14 6.77
C GLY A 247 -0.22 -0.67 6.35
N MET A 248 -0.14 0.28 7.27
CA MET A 248 -0.16 1.71 6.96
C MET A 248 1.22 2.29 6.66
N ILE A 249 2.29 1.66 7.13
CA ILE A 249 3.66 2.08 6.86
C ILE A 249 4.14 1.57 5.50
N TYR A 250 5.09 2.30 4.93
CA TYR A 250 5.71 2.01 3.64
C TYR A 250 6.16 0.56 3.47
N ASN A 251 5.77 -0.07 2.36
CA ASN A 251 6.09 -1.45 2.00
C ASN A 251 5.66 -2.51 3.04
N CYS A 252 4.73 -2.20 3.91
CA CYS A 252 4.20 -3.13 4.91
C CYS A 252 3.11 -4.02 4.30
N ARG A 253 3.07 -5.29 4.74
CA ARG A 253 2.04 -6.27 4.37
C ARG A 253 1.34 -6.86 5.59
N CYS A 254 1.55 -6.26 6.76
CA CYS A 254 0.79 -6.57 7.94
C CYS A 254 -0.66 -6.11 7.79
N TYR A 255 -1.57 -6.68 8.54
CA TYR A 255 -2.98 -6.35 8.49
C TYR A 255 -3.59 -6.31 9.89
N MET A 256 -4.74 -5.68 9.98
CA MET A 256 -5.52 -5.53 11.20
C MET A 256 -6.57 -6.63 11.27
N GLU A 257 -6.67 -7.31 12.41
CA GLU A 257 -7.80 -8.19 12.75
C GLU A 257 -8.64 -7.46 13.80
N PRO A 258 -9.76 -6.79 13.42
CA PRO A 258 -10.52 -5.95 14.34
C PRO A 258 -11.12 -6.75 15.49
N LEU A 259 -11.12 -6.15 16.68
CA LEU A 259 -11.88 -6.63 17.82
C LEU A 259 -13.32 -6.15 17.67
N VAL A 260 -14.25 -7.07 17.50
CA VAL A 260 -15.68 -6.74 17.42
C VAL A 260 -16.24 -6.73 18.84
N PRO A 261 -16.81 -5.60 19.31
CA PRO A 261 -17.37 -5.54 20.65
C PRO A 261 -18.52 -6.55 20.81
N ASP A 262 -18.59 -7.22 21.96
CA ASP A 262 -19.80 -7.89 22.34
C ASP A 262 -20.87 -6.82 22.60
N ILE A 263 -21.92 -6.78 21.80
CA ILE A 263 -23.08 -5.95 22.14
C ILE A 263 -23.76 -6.67 23.29
N ILE A 264 -23.64 -6.10 24.48
CA ILE A 264 -24.51 -6.42 25.59
C ILE A 264 -25.84 -5.76 25.21
N ASP A 265 -26.85 -6.59 24.85
CA ASP A 265 -28.24 -6.18 24.67
C ASP A 265 -28.82 -5.60 25.97
#